data_cd2662429917a33eb18460ca42424dcc
#
_entry.id   cd2662429917a33eb18460ca42424dcc
#
_cell.length_a   1.000
_cell.length_b   1.000
_cell.length_c   1.000
_cell.angle_alpha   90.00
_cell.angle_beta   90.00
_cell.angle_gamma   90.00
#
_symmetry.space_group_name_H-M   'P 1'
#
loop_
_entity.id
_entity.type
_entity.pdbx_description
1 polymer ?
#
loop_
_entity_poly.entity_id
_entity_poly.type
_entity_poly.pdbx_seq_one_letter_code
_entity_poly.pdbx_strand_id
1 'polypeptide(L)'
;MPDLADTVAVRHASGGVSTLGLKSYQQGRGAFEGTEQDLVWLDEEPPLDVYVECLVRTMTTDGLVLVTFTPLEGMSDVVLSFAPAALELVRFWNRVVGDLRKQGG
;
A
#
# COMPACT_ATOMS: atom_id res chain seq x y z
N MET A 1 25.38 1.13 -10.03
CA MET A 1 24.47 0.15 -10.40
C MET A 1 23.51 0.58 -11.44
N PRO A 2 23.47 -0.10 -12.42
CA PRO A 2 22.53 0.28 -13.37
C PRO A 2 21.20 0.05 -12.83
N ASP A 3 20.59 1.03 -12.95
CA ASP A 3 19.39 1.01 -12.42
C ASP A 3 18.47 0.38 -13.32
N LEU A 4 17.83 -0.56 -12.81
CA LEU A 4 16.56 -0.85 -13.33
C LEU A 4 15.77 0.42 -13.30
N ALA A 5 14.98 0.64 -14.27
CA ALA A 5 14.15 1.81 -14.27
C ALA A 5 13.30 1.80 -13.04
N ASP A 6 13.58 2.70 -12.14
CA ASP A 6 12.75 2.93 -10.97
C ASP A 6 11.66 3.94 -11.27
N THR A 7 11.63 4.49 -12.47
CA THR A 7 10.64 5.48 -12.89
C THR A 7 10.17 5.18 -14.31
N VAL A 8 8.86 5.18 -14.50
CA VAL A 8 8.25 4.92 -15.80
C VAL A 8 7.33 6.08 -16.14
N ALA A 9 7.44 6.61 -17.36
CA ALA A 9 6.54 7.63 -17.85
C ALA A 9 5.37 6.95 -18.56
N VAL A 10 4.16 7.36 -18.21
CA VAL A 10 2.94 6.80 -18.80
C VAL A 10 2.20 7.91 -19.52
N ARG A 11 1.98 7.74 -20.83
CA ARG A 11 1.21 8.71 -21.62
C ARG A 11 -0.27 8.44 -21.46
N HIS A 12 -1.02 9.53 -21.36
CA HIS A 12 -2.47 9.45 -21.35
C HIS A 12 -3.03 9.66 -22.75
N ALA A 13 -4.22 9.16 -22.98
CA ALA A 13 -4.96 9.45 -24.20
C ALA A 13 -5.23 10.94 -24.36
N SER A 14 -5.29 11.67 -23.26
CA SER A 14 -5.50 13.12 -23.27
C SER A 14 -4.27 13.92 -23.68
N GLY A 15 -3.12 13.29 -23.85
CA GLY A 15 -1.88 13.96 -24.18
C GLY A 15 -0.99 14.27 -22.98
N GLY A 16 -1.48 14.08 -21.77
CA GLY A 16 -0.68 14.26 -20.56
C GLY A 16 0.23 13.08 -20.29
N VAL A 17 1.13 13.25 -19.33
CA VAL A 17 2.07 12.21 -18.93
C VAL A 17 2.06 12.07 -17.42
N SER A 18 1.93 10.85 -16.94
CA SER A 18 2.11 10.53 -15.53
C SER A 18 3.42 9.82 -15.32
N THR A 19 3.96 9.96 -14.12
CA THR A 19 5.19 9.27 -13.74
C THR A 19 4.86 8.22 -12.70
N LEU A 20 5.32 7.00 -12.95
CA LEU A 20 5.19 5.88 -12.01
C LEU A 20 6.55 5.59 -11.42
N GLY A 21 6.70 5.72 -10.10
CA GLY A 21 7.92 5.37 -9.40
C GLY A 21 7.79 4.00 -8.76
N LEU A 22 8.83 3.19 -8.87
CA LEU A 22 8.88 1.87 -8.28
C LEU A 22 9.92 1.86 -7.16
N LYS A 23 9.51 1.42 -5.97
CA LYS A 23 10.38 1.41 -4.81
C LYS A 23 10.18 0.13 -4.02
N SER A 24 11.18 -0.21 -3.22
CA SER A 24 11.15 -1.38 -2.35
C SER A 24 11.15 -0.95 -0.90
N TYR A 25 10.44 -1.68 -0.04
CA TYR A 25 10.47 -1.40 1.39
C TYR A 25 11.86 -1.56 1.99
N GLN A 26 12.71 -2.36 1.37
CA GLN A 26 14.09 -2.55 1.84
C GLN A 26 14.92 -1.28 1.71
N GLN A 27 14.50 -0.35 0.86
CA GLN A 27 15.18 0.94 0.74
C GLN A 27 14.96 1.83 1.97
N GLY A 28 13.96 1.49 2.78
CA GLY A 28 13.66 2.24 3.99
C GLY A 28 12.86 3.51 3.74
N ARG A 29 12.49 4.16 4.82
CA ARG A 29 11.64 5.36 4.79
C ARG A 29 12.21 6.47 3.92
N GLY A 30 13.53 6.65 3.93
CA GLY A 30 14.15 7.74 3.19
C GLY A 30 13.89 7.70 1.70
N ALA A 31 13.70 6.52 1.12
CA ALA A 31 13.41 6.38 -0.30
C ALA A 31 12.03 6.93 -0.66
N PHE A 32 11.15 7.06 0.31
CA PHE A 32 9.77 7.53 0.12
C PHE A 32 9.60 8.99 0.45
N GLU A 33 10.66 9.65 0.94
CA GLU A 33 10.62 11.07 1.22
C GLU A 33 10.78 11.87 -0.06
N GLY A 34 10.44 13.14 0.01
CA GLY A 34 10.79 14.10 -1.02
C GLY A 34 9.60 14.68 -1.74
N THR A 35 8.99 13.99 -2.67
CA THR A 35 8.01 14.61 -3.55
C THR A 35 6.57 14.28 -3.14
N GLU A 36 5.68 15.19 -3.47
CA GLU A 36 4.26 14.94 -3.31
C GLU A 36 3.81 13.84 -4.26
N GLN A 37 2.83 13.08 -3.84
CA GLN A 37 2.30 11.98 -4.63
C GLN A 37 0.79 12.09 -4.74
N ASP A 38 0.26 11.75 -5.90
CA ASP A 38 -1.19 11.70 -6.12
C ASP A 38 -1.77 10.35 -5.72
N LEU A 39 -0.98 9.30 -5.90
CA LEU A 39 -1.38 7.94 -5.55
C LEU A 39 -0.15 7.17 -5.09
N VAL A 40 -0.26 6.49 -3.97
CA VAL A 40 0.75 5.54 -3.52
C VAL A 40 0.08 4.19 -3.37
N TRP A 41 0.61 3.18 -4.03
CA TRP A 41 0.13 1.81 -3.89
C TRP A 41 1.21 1.01 -3.18
N LEU A 42 0.89 0.55 -1.98
CA LEU A 42 1.76 -0.27 -1.16
C LEU A 42 1.30 -1.71 -1.28
N ASP A 43 2.09 -2.51 -2.00
CA ASP A 43 1.80 -3.93 -2.17
C ASP A 43 2.49 -4.70 -1.04
N GLU A 44 1.76 -5.54 -0.38
CA GLU A 44 2.12 -6.17 0.89
C GLU A 44 2.11 -5.16 2.02
N GLU A 45 1.99 -5.65 3.24
CA GLU A 45 1.90 -4.79 4.41
C GLU A 45 3.21 -4.01 4.60
N PRO A 46 3.17 -2.66 4.60
CA PRO A 46 4.39 -1.87 4.73
C PRO A 46 4.84 -1.77 6.18
N PRO A 47 6.13 -1.47 6.41
CA PRO A 47 6.56 -1.01 7.72
C PRO A 47 5.80 0.26 8.10
N LEU A 48 5.56 0.46 9.38
CA LEU A 48 4.77 1.59 9.85
C LEU A 48 5.38 2.94 9.44
N ASP A 49 6.69 3.07 9.51
CA ASP A 49 7.36 4.33 9.16
C ASP A 49 7.20 4.66 7.68
N VAL A 50 7.23 3.67 6.81
CA VAL A 50 7.00 3.85 5.37
C VAL A 50 5.55 4.26 5.13
N TYR A 51 4.61 3.59 5.80
CA TYR A 51 3.19 3.90 5.67
C TYR A 51 2.90 5.36 6.06
N VAL A 52 3.43 5.78 7.20
CA VAL A 52 3.24 7.16 7.68
C VAL A 52 3.85 8.15 6.70
N GLU A 53 5.03 7.86 6.17
CA GLU A 53 5.67 8.75 5.19
C GLU A 53 4.81 8.88 3.93
N CYS A 54 4.22 7.80 3.46
CA CYS A 54 3.34 7.85 2.29
C CYS A 54 2.08 8.67 2.54
N LEU A 55 1.53 8.59 3.75
CA LEU A 55 0.39 9.44 4.11
C LEU A 55 0.77 10.93 4.04
N VAL A 56 1.97 11.27 4.51
CA VAL A 56 2.45 12.65 4.44
C VAL A 56 2.62 13.10 2.99
N ARG A 57 3.16 12.24 2.13
CA ARG A 57 3.41 12.59 0.72
C ARG A 57 2.12 12.79 -0.08
N THR A 58 1.02 12.21 0.36
CA THR A 58 -0.27 12.35 -0.34
C THR A 58 -1.17 13.43 0.28
N MET A 59 -0.77 13.99 1.40
CA MET A 59 -1.60 14.93 2.16
C MET A 59 -1.86 16.23 1.39
N THR A 60 -0.84 16.78 0.74
CA THR A 60 -0.96 18.07 0.06
C THR A 60 -1.67 17.98 -1.28
N THR A 61 -1.73 16.79 -1.88
CA THR A 61 -2.40 16.58 -3.15
C THR A 61 -3.82 16.05 -2.98
N ASP A 62 -4.23 15.84 -1.74
CA ASP A 62 -5.47 15.10 -1.44
C ASP A 62 -5.45 13.74 -2.14
N GLY A 63 -4.27 13.15 -2.17
CA GLY A 63 -4.04 11.90 -2.88
C GLY A 63 -4.54 10.68 -2.14
N LEU A 64 -4.34 9.53 -2.76
CA LEU A 64 -4.84 8.26 -2.25
C LEU A 64 -3.69 7.33 -1.91
N VAL A 65 -3.79 6.66 -0.76
CA VAL A 65 -2.88 5.57 -0.40
C VAL A 65 -3.69 4.27 -0.46
N LEU A 66 -3.25 3.36 -1.30
CA LEU A 66 -3.87 2.05 -1.45
C LEU A 66 -2.90 1.01 -0.90
N VAL A 67 -3.39 0.14 -0.04
CA VAL A 67 -2.57 -0.94 0.53
C VAL A 67 -3.23 -2.26 0.22
N THR A 68 -2.48 -3.16 -0.40
CA THR A 68 -2.96 -4.52 -0.69
C THR A 68 -2.10 -5.50 0.07
N PHE A 69 -2.71 -6.27 0.97
CA PHE A 69 -1.96 -7.16 1.83
C PHE A 69 -2.84 -8.29 2.35
N THR A 70 -2.17 -9.34 2.83
CA THR A 70 -2.83 -10.40 3.59
C THR A 70 -2.38 -10.22 5.04
N PRO A 71 -3.29 -10.13 6.01
CA PRO A 71 -2.91 -9.85 7.40
C PRO A 71 -2.34 -11.10 8.07
N LEU A 72 -1.15 -11.50 7.65
CA LEU A 72 -0.47 -12.69 8.16
C LEU A 72 0.00 -12.52 9.60
N GLU A 73 0.36 -11.28 9.95
CA GLU A 73 0.86 -10.96 11.29
C GLU A 73 -0.25 -10.54 12.25
N GLY A 74 -1.51 -10.66 11.81
CA GLY A 74 -2.65 -10.29 12.64
C GLY A 74 -2.85 -8.79 12.72
N MET A 75 -3.06 -8.26 13.92
CA MET A 75 -3.44 -6.87 14.15
C MET A 75 -2.22 -5.97 14.35
N SER A 76 -1.41 -5.81 13.31
CA SER A 76 -0.28 -4.88 13.34
C SER A 76 -0.77 -3.43 13.40
N ASP A 77 0.15 -2.50 13.70
CA ASP A 77 -0.18 -1.07 13.75
C ASP A 77 -0.75 -0.56 12.43
N VAL A 78 -0.23 -1.05 11.31
CA VAL A 78 -0.72 -0.66 9.99
C VAL A 78 -2.15 -1.15 9.79
N VAL A 79 -2.43 -2.41 10.15
CA VAL A 79 -3.78 -2.96 10.03
C VAL A 79 -4.74 -2.20 10.92
N LEU A 80 -4.34 -1.89 12.16
CA LEU A 80 -5.17 -1.15 13.10
C LEU A 80 -5.49 0.26 12.61
N SER A 81 -4.63 0.85 11.78
CA SER A 81 -4.87 2.19 11.26
C SER A 81 -6.10 2.25 10.35
N PHE A 82 -6.55 1.13 9.84
CA PHE A 82 -7.77 1.05 9.02
C PHE A 82 -9.00 0.68 9.84
N ALA A 83 -8.89 0.56 11.16
CA ALA A 83 -10.02 0.24 12.02
C ALA A 83 -11.05 1.39 12.03
N PRO A 84 -12.34 1.11 12.14
CA PRO A 84 -12.97 -0.21 12.31
C PRO A 84 -13.09 -1.01 11.02
N ALA A 85 -12.92 -0.39 9.86
CA ALA A 85 -13.09 -1.06 8.57
C ALA A 85 -12.17 -2.26 8.42
N ALA A 86 -10.91 -2.13 8.83
CA ALA A 86 -9.95 -3.22 8.76
C ALA A 86 -10.35 -4.38 9.65
N LEU A 87 -10.88 -4.08 10.84
CA LEU A 87 -11.33 -5.12 11.77
C LEU A 87 -12.49 -5.91 11.18
N GLU A 88 -13.44 -5.23 10.56
CA GLU A 88 -14.56 -5.89 9.91
C GLU A 88 -14.11 -6.78 8.76
N LEU A 89 -13.14 -6.30 7.98
CA LEU A 89 -12.60 -7.06 6.86
C LEU A 89 -11.87 -8.32 7.35
N VAL A 90 -11.09 -8.21 8.42
CA VAL A 90 -10.40 -9.36 9.00
C VAL A 90 -11.40 -10.38 9.53
N ARG A 91 -12.45 -9.92 10.21
CA ARG A 91 -13.51 -10.79 10.69
C ARG A 91 -14.23 -11.51 9.57
N PHE A 92 -14.53 -10.79 8.51
CA PHE A 92 -15.17 -11.36 7.32
C PHE A 92 -14.27 -12.44 6.70
N TRP A 93 -12.99 -12.14 6.53
CA TRP A 93 -12.02 -13.08 5.97
C TRP A 93 -11.93 -14.35 6.81
N ASN A 94 -11.80 -14.20 8.13
CA ASN A 94 -11.71 -15.35 9.03
C ASN A 94 -12.97 -16.22 8.97
N ARG A 95 -14.12 -15.60 8.80
CA ARG A 95 -15.38 -16.34 8.66
C ARG A 95 -15.39 -17.17 7.37
N VAL A 96 -15.00 -16.53 6.26
CA VAL A 96 -14.96 -17.22 4.97
C VAL A 96 -13.98 -18.39 5.00
N VAL A 97 -12.79 -18.20 5.53
CA VAL A 97 -11.79 -19.25 5.64
C VAL A 97 -12.28 -20.37 6.56
N GLY A 98 -12.91 -20.01 7.67
CA GLY A 98 -13.49 -21.01 8.58
C GLY A 98 -14.55 -21.85 7.92
N ASP A 99 -15.44 -21.23 7.15
CA ASP A 99 -16.49 -21.95 6.44
C ASP A 99 -15.92 -22.87 5.36
N LEU A 100 -14.91 -22.41 4.63
CA LEU A 100 -14.25 -23.23 3.63
C LEU A 100 -13.58 -24.45 4.25
N ARG A 101 -12.96 -24.31 5.42
CA ARG A 101 -12.35 -25.40 6.14
C ARG A 101 -13.39 -26.43 6.56
N LYS A 102 -14.56 -25.99 7.02
CA LYS A 102 -15.64 -26.90 7.40
C LYS A 102 -16.16 -27.69 6.21
N GLN A 103 -16.24 -27.06 5.04
CA GLN A 103 -16.72 -27.73 3.83
C GLN A 103 -15.68 -28.69 3.27
N GLY A 104 -14.41 -28.38 3.42
CA GLY A 104 -13.34 -29.21 2.87
C GLY A 104 -12.95 -30.37 3.76
N GLY A 105 -13.40 -30.36 4.97
CA GLY A 105 -13.05 -31.40 5.93
C GLY A 105 -14.04 -32.45 6.11
#